data_571047a0b9d0d82a698e19d11daff643
#
_entry.id   571047a0b9d0d82a698e19d11daff643
#
_cell.length_a   1.000
_cell.length_b   1.000
_cell.length_c   1.000
_cell.angle_alpha   90.00
_cell.angle_beta   90.00
_cell.angle_gamma   90.00
#
_symmetry.space_group_name_H-M   'P 1'
#
loop_
_entity.id
_entity.type
_entity.pdbx_description
1 polymer ?
#
loop_
_entity_poly.entity_id
_entity_poly.type
_entity_poly.pdbx_seq_one_letter_code
_entity_poly.pdbx_strand_id
1 'polypeptide(L)'
;MKKFIRAMAATAVMAMIGFVGQAMATELVVVSWGGAYTASQQKAYHAPYMKLNPGITIINDDSAGTAVAKLRAMSQAGNVTWDLVDAVASDAMRLCDEGLVDVIDHDNALAPAPDGTPASEDFGDFIVSECFIPQIVYSTTFGYRKDLVSRPMSSICDIFDLKSFPGKRALEKKPINNLEWALICDGVAPAKVYDVLGTSAGVDRALAKLDT
;
A
#
# COMPACT_ATOMS: atom_id res chain seq x y z
N MET A 1 -47.42 72.94 -10.48
CA MET A 1 -46.12 72.30 -10.51
C MET A 1 -45.97 71.50 -9.25
N LYS A 2 -46.68 70.41 -9.06
CA LYS A 2 -46.61 69.48 -7.90
C LYS A 2 -47.15 68.13 -8.37
N LYS A 3 -46.42 67.34 -9.11
CA LYS A 3 -46.80 65.95 -9.44
C LYS A 3 -45.67 65.31 -10.23
N PHE A 4 -44.52 65.11 -9.67
CA PHE A 4 -43.50 64.24 -10.27
C PHE A 4 -42.41 63.77 -9.26
N ILE A 5 -42.73 63.52 -8.01
CA ILE A 5 -41.79 62.89 -7.05
C ILE A 5 -42.56 61.77 -6.28
N ARG A 6 -42.93 60.77 -6.92
CA ARG A 6 -43.42 59.51 -6.27
C ARG A 6 -43.33 58.36 -7.25
N ALA A 7 -42.17 57.96 -7.64
CA ALA A 7 -41.98 56.65 -8.34
C ALA A 7 -40.48 56.29 -8.48
N MET A 8 -39.73 56.25 -7.39
CA MET A 8 -38.38 55.65 -7.39
C MET A 8 -37.98 55.21 -5.99
N ALA A 9 -38.80 54.44 -5.34
CA ALA A 9 -38.47 53.83 -4.05
C ALA A 9 -39.05 52.42 -3.94
N ALA A 10 -38.85 51.61 -4.96
CA ALA A 10 -39.26 50.21 -4.93
C ALA A 10 -38.51 49.40 -6.00
N THR A 11 -37.23 49.21 -5.88
CA THR A 11 -36.51 48.13 -6.61
C THR A 11 -35.04 48.04 -6.17
N ALA A 12 -34.79 47.87 -4.90
CA ALA A 12 -33.45 47.55 -4.39
C ALA A 12 -33.54 46.42 -3.34
N VAL A 13 -34.40 45.44 -3.60
CA VAL A 13 -34.43 44.20 -2.84
C VAL A 13 -34.44 43.09 -3.88
N MET A 14 -33.27 42.82 -4.44
CA MET A 14 -33.08 41.55 -5.12
C MET A 14 -31.62 41.35 -5.45
N ALA A 15 -31.19 40.17 -5.12
CA ALA A 15 -29.91 39.56 -5.44
C ALA A 15 -28.85 39.55 -4.32
N MET A 16 -29.26 39.17 -3.11
CA MET A 16 -28.41 38.25 -2.36
C MET A 16 -28.73 36.85 -2.84
N ILE A 17 -28.42 36.51 -4.07
CA ILE A 17 -28.26 35.13 -4.50
C ILE A 17 -26.99 34.69 -3.79
N GLY A 18 -27.19 33.94 -2.70
CA GLY A 18 -26.09 33.29 -2.03
C GLY A 18 -25.32 32.45 -3.06
N PHE A 19 -24.10 32.85 -3.29
CA PHE A 19 -23.08 31.90 -3.79
C PHE A 19 -22.99 30.83 -2.71
N VAL A 20 -23.82 29.83 -2.79
CA VAL A 20 -23.54 28.51 -2.20
C VAL A 20 -22.36 28.02 -3.00
N GLY A 21 -21.17 28.36 -2.55
CA GLY A 21 -19.96 27.76 -3.07
C GLY A 21 -20.18 26.26 -2.96
N GLN A 22 -20.33 25.58 -4.08
CA GLN A 22 -20.24 24.12 -4.10
C GLN A 22 -18.85 23.83 -3.56
N ALA A 23 -18.78 23.35 -2.32
CA ALA A 23 -17.56 22.74 -1.81
C ALA A 23 -17.25 21.62 -2.79
N MET A 24 -16.26 21.81 -3.66
CA MET A 24 -15.77 20.75 -4.52
C MET A 24 -15.27 19.66 -3.58
N ALA A 25 -15.79 18.44 -3.75
CA ALA A 25 -15.31 17.32 -2.99
C ALA A 25 -13.81 17.16 -3.25
N THR A 26 -13.03 17.03 -2.19
CA THR A 26 -11.61 16.72 -2.30
C THR A 26 -11.49 15.24 -2.66
N GLU A 27 -10.86 14.94 -3.78
CA GLU A 27 -10.54 13.57 -4.15
C GLU A 27 -9.23 13.14 -3.50
N LEU A 28 -9.22 11.96 -2.88
CA LEU A 28 -8.04 11.29 -2.37
C LEU A 28 -7.84 9.98 -3.14
N VAL A 29 -6.71 9.86 -3.81
CA VAL A 29 -6.35 8.65 -4.55
C VAL A 29 -5.57 7.71 -3.63
N VAL A 30 -6.18 6.57 -3.32
CA VAL A 30 -5.59 5.53 -2.48
C VAL A 30 -5.23 4.34 -3.36
N VAL A 31 -3.93 4.05 -3.42
CA VAL A 31 -3.38 2.95 -4.22
C VAL A 31 -3.29 1.69 -3.37
N SER A 32 -3.83 0.59 -3.87
CA SER A 32 -3.95 -0.67 -3.15
C SER A 32 -3.60 -1.88 -4.03
N TRP A 33 -3.72 -3.08 -3.45
CA TRP A 33 -3.36 -4.35 -4.09
C TRP A 33 -4.50 -4.99 -4.89
N GLY A 34 -5.69 -4.41 -4.84
CA GLY A 34 -6.85 -4.90 -5.58
C GLY A 34 -7.63 -6.04 -4.92
N GLY A 35 -8.66 -6.48 -5.62
CA GLY A 35 -9.45 -7.64 -5.26
C GLY A 35 -10.09 -7.57 -3.86
N ALA A 36 -10.02 -8.69 -3.14
CA ALA A 36 -10.60 -8.80 -1.79
C ALA A 36 -9.92 -7.86 -0.77
N TYR A 37 -8.64 -7.55 -0.98
CA TYR A 37 -7.90 -6.65 -0.10
C TYR A 37 -8.44 -5.21 -0.20
N THR A 38 -8.50 -4.62 -1.40
CA THR A 38 -9.12 -3.31 -1.61
C THR A 38 -10.57 -3.29 -1.14
N ALA A 39 -11.35 -4.34 -1.40
CA ALA A 39 -12.73 -4.43 -0.93
C ALA A 39 -12.84 -4.41 0.60
N SER A 40 -11.87 -4.99 1.32
CA SER A 40 -11.82 -4.92 2.78
C SER A 40 -11.53 -3.50 3.28
N GLN A 41 -10.58 -2.79 2.65
CA GLN A 41 -10.26 -1.40 2.97
C GLN A 41 -11.45 -0.47 2.70
N GLN A 42 -12.13 -0.65 1.57
CA GLN A 42 -13.34 0.12 1.24
C GLN A 42 -14.41 -0.01 2.32
N LYS A 43 -14.63 -1.22 2.85
CA LYS A 43 -15.63 -1.47 3.90
C LYS A 43 -15.19 -0.99 5.28
N ALA A 44 -13.93 -1.22 5.64
CA ALA A 44 -13.44 -0.97 6.99
C ALA A 44 -12.98 0.49 7.21
N TYR A 45 -12.45 1.15 6.17
CA TYR A 45 -11.86 2.49 6.28
C TYR A 45 -12.55 3.52 5.39
N HIS A 46 -12.58 3.29 4.06
CA HIS A 46 -12.95 4.33 3.10
C HIS A 46 -14.40 4.76 3.24
N ALA A 47 -15.34 3.81 3.25
CA ALA A 47 -16.76 4.15 3.37
C ALA A 47 -17.12 4.80 4.71
N PRO A 48 -16.65 4.31 5.88
CA PRO A 48 -16.82 5.00 7.15
C PRO A 48 -16.20 6.40 7.17
N TYR A 49 -14.99 6.55 6.63
CA TYR A 49 -14.30 7.83 6.59
C TYR A 49 -15.05 8.87 5.72
N MET A 50 -15.46 8.50 4.51
CA MET A 50 -16.25 9.37 3.63
C MET A 50 -17.61 9.72 4.25
N LYS A 51 -18.22 8.81 5.01
CA LYS A 51 -19.46 9.09 5.74
C LYS A 51 -19.30 10.16 6.80
N LEU A 52 -18.15 10.17 7.49
CA LEU A 52 -17.82 11.18 8.51
C LEU A 52 -17.32 12.50 7.88
N ASN A 53 -16.80 12.44 6.65
CA ASN A 53 -16.21 13.54 5.92
C ASN A 53 -16.87 13.70 4.54
N PRO A 54 -18.12 14.21 4.46
CA PRO A 54 -18.90 14.21 3.21
C PRO A 54 -18.32 15.10 2.09
N GLY A 55 -17.30 15.92 2.41
CA GLY A 55 -16.55 16.69 1.42
C GLY A 55 -15.35 15.93 0.81
N ILE A 56 -15.15 14.64 1.17
CA ILE A 56 -14.05 13.82 0.68
C ILE A 56 -14.59 12.64 -0.12
N THR A 57 -13.96 12.38 -1.27
CA THR A 57 -14.19 11.19 -2.09
C THR A 57 -12.90 10.40 -2.21
N ILE A 58 -12.90 9.12 -1.85
CA ILE A 58 -11.75 8.25 -2.01
C ILE A 58 -11.86 7.50 -3.35
N ILE A 59 -10.84 7.67 -4.19
CA ILE A 59 -10.65 6.96 -5.46
C ILE A 59 -9.64 5.84 -5.22
N ASN A 60 -9.99 4.60 -5.57
CA ASN A 60 -9.09 3.46 -5.45
C ASN A 60 -8.36 3.19 -6.77
N ASP A 61 -7.05 3.00 -6.69
CA ASP A 61 -6.19 2.52 -7.77
C ASP A 61 -5.54 1.19 -7.35
N ASP A 62 -5.80 0.11 -8.09
CA ASP A 62 -5.34 -1.24 -7.75
C ASP A 62 -3.95 -1.54 -8.34
N SER A 63 -3.02 -0.60 -8.29
CA SER A 63 -1.70 -0.74 -8.94
C SER A 63 -0.50 -0.73 -7.98
N ALA A 64 -0.70 -1.02 -6.69
CA ALA A 64 0.37 -1.06 -5.68
C ALA A 64 1.56 -1.95 -6.07
N GLY A 65 1.33 -3.06 -6.77
CA GLY A 65 2.40 -3.94 -7.26
C GLY A 65 3.43 -3.27 -8.18
N THR A 66 3.14 -2.09 -8.73
CA THR A 66 4.04 -1.30 -9.58
C THR A 66 4.36 0.07 -9.00
N ALA A 67 4.04 0.31 -7.74
CA ALA A 67 4.06 1.63 -7.10
C ALA A 67 5.41 2.32 -7.22
N VAL A 68 6.52 1.64 -6.90
CA VAL A 68 7.86 2.24 -6.96
C VAL A 68 8.17 2.80 -8.35
N ALA A 69 7.92 2.03 -9.41
CA ALA A 69 8.20 2.48 -10.78
C ALA A 69 7.29 3.64 -11.21
N LYS A 70 6.00 3.57 -10.85
CA LYS A 70 5.03 4.62 -11.19
C LYS A 70 5.32 5.92 -10.43
N LEU A 71 5.61 5.88 -9.13
CA LEU A 71 5.94 7.07 -8.35
C LEU A 71 7.21 7.75 -8.88
N ARG A 72 8.24 6.98 -9.24
CA ARG A 72 9.42 7.56 -9.89
C ARG A 72 9.06 8.29 -11.18
N ALA A 73 8.25 7.68 -12.04
CA ALA A 73 7.82 8.29 -13.29
C ALA A 73 6.98 9.55 -13.06
N MET A 74 6.04 9.53 -12.11
CA MET A 74 5.22 10.69 -11.74
C MET A 74 6.08 11.82 -11.16
N SER A 75 7.04 11.50 -10.28
CA SER A 75 7.97 12.46 -9.70
C SER A 75 8.85 13.11 -10.77
N GLN A 76 9.42 12.32 -11.68
CA GLN A 76 10.21 12.82 -12.81
C GLN A 76 9.40 13.72 -13.76
N ALA A 77 8.11 13.42 -13.92
CA ALA A 77 7.19 14.24 -14.71
C ALA A 77 6.68 15.49 -13.99
N GLY A 78 6.98 15.64 -12.70
CA GLY A 78 6.46 16.72 -11.85
C GLY A 78 4.94 16.68 -11.67
N ASN A 79 4.33 15.52 -11.81
CA ASN A 79 2.88 15.32 -11.73
C ASN A 79 2.55 14.05 -10.94
N VAL A 80 2.54 14.15 -9.61
CA VAL A 80 2.12 13.08 -8.71
C VAL A 80 0.62 13.19 -8.51
N THR A 81 -0.10 12.10 -8.78
CA THR A 81 -1.56 12.02 -8.72
C THR A 81 -2.08 11.07 -7.64
N TRP A 82 -1.20 10.52 -6.83
CA TRP A 82 -1.51 9.62 -5.74
C TRP A 82 -1.30 10.30 -4.39
N ASP A 83 -2.23 10.11 -3.47
CA ASP A 83 -2.16 10.69 -2.13
C ASP A 83 -1.68 9.67 -1.09
N LEU A 84 -2.12 8.42 -1.20
CA LEU A 84 -1.70 7.32 -0.33
C LEU A 84 -1.37 6.09 -1.16
N VAL A 85 -0.34 5.35 -0.77
CA VAL A 85 0.07 4.13 -1.47
C VAL A 85 0.37 2.99 -0.49
N ASP A 86 -0.29 1.85 -0.68
CA ASP A 86 0.09 0.62 0.00
C ASP A 86 1.40 0.09 -0.58
N ALA A 87 2.34 -0.20 0.30
CA ALA A 87 3.63 -0.75 -0.06
C ALA A 87 4.06 -1.83 0.94
N VAL A 88 4.78 -2.83 0.47
CA VAL A 88 5.49 -3.74 1.38
C VAL A 88 6.66 -2.98 2.04
N ALA A 89 7.07 -3.40 3.23
CA ALA A 89 8.07 -2.70 4.04
C ALA A 89 9.35 -2.34 3.25
N SER A 90 9.87 -3.24 2.43
CA SER A 90 11.07 -3.00 1.61
C SER A 90 10.87 -1.93 0.53
N ASP A 91 9.67 -1.85 -0.07
CA ASP A 91 9.35 -0.82 -1.04
C ASP A 91 9.07 0.52 -0.34
N ALA A 92 8.44 0.50 0.83
CA ALA A 92 8.21 1.69 1.65
C ALA A 92 9.53 2.36 2.07
N MET A 93 10.51 1.57 2.58
CA MET A 93 11.84 2.07 2.88
C MET A 93 12.50 2.69 1.66
N ARG A 94 12.46 2.00 0.51
CA ARG A 94 13.02 2.50 -0.75
C ARG A 94 12.39 3.81 -1.20
N LEU A 95 11.05 3.92 -1.14
CA LEU A 95 10.34 5.13 -1.52
C LEU A 95 10.72 6.32 -0.61
N CYS A 96 10.93 6.06 0.68
CA CYS A 96 11.39 7.03 1.65
C CYS A 96 12.84 7.48 1.36
N ASP A 97 13.76 6.52 1.19
CA ASP A 97 15.18 6.79 0.88
C ASP A 97 15.36 7.58 -0.41
N GLU A 98 14.48 7.36 -1.39
CA GLU A 98 14.49 8.09 -2.67
C GLU A 98 13.75 9.43 -2.61
N GLY A 99 13.17 9.82 -1.46
CA GLY A 99 12.40 11.06 -1.30
C GLY A 99 11.15 11.12 -2.18
N LEU A 100 10.53 9.98 -2.44
CA LEU A 100 9.32 9.86 -3.27
C LEU A 100 8.02 9.90 -2.46
N VAL A 101 8.12 9.85 -1.15
CA VAL A 101 7.02 9.96 -0.18
C VAL A 101 7.43 10.87 0.97
N ASP A 102 6.46 11.48 1.61
CA ASP A 102 6.69 12.43 2.69
C ASP A 102 7.01 11.72 4.02
N VAL A 103 7.82 12.41 4.84
CA VAL A 103 8.05 12.03 6.24
C VAL A 103 6.77 12.30 7.05
N ILE A 104 6.43 11.38 7.94
CA ILE A 104 5.22 11.41 8.75
C ILE A 104 5.60 11.61 10.22
N ASP A 105 5.13 12.68 10.83
CA ASP A 105 5.14 12.80 12.29
C ASP A 105 4.01 11.93 12.85
N HIS A 106 4.34 10.68 13.22
CA HIS A 106 3.36 9.67 13.58
C HIS A 106 2.45 10.12 14.74
N ASP A 107 2.98 10.82 15.73
CA ASP A 107 2.21 11.18 16.92
C ASP A 107 1.34 12.43 16.74
N ASN A 108 1.69 13.31 15.78
CA ASN A 108 0.88 14.48 15.45
C ASN A 108 -0.05 14.26 14.25
N ALA A 109 0.33 13.40 13.30
CA ALA A 109 -0.47 13.13 12.11
C ALA A 109 -1.51 12.01 12.31
N LEU A 110 -1.26 11.06 13.22
CA LEU A 110 -2.13 9.94 13.47
C LEU A 110 -2.88 10.10 14.81
N ALA A 111 -4.07 9.54 14.87
CA ALA A 111 -4.78 9.42 16.14
C ALA A 111 -4.07 8.43 17.06
N PRO A 112 -4.04 8.67 18.39
CA PRO A 112 -3.54 7.70 19.34
C PRO A 112 -4.42 6.45 19.37
N ALA A 113 -3.89 5.36 19.90
CA ALA A 113 -4.66 4.16 20.19
C ALA A 113 -5.85 4.47 21.12
N PRO A 114 -6.87 3.60 21.19
CA PRO A 114 -8.07 3.85 22.01
C PRO A 114 -7.82 4.05 23.51
N ASP A 115 -6.70 3.55 24.03
CA ASP A 115 -6.26 3.74 25.42
C ASP A 115 -5.41 5.00 25.64
N GLY A 116 -5.15 5.76 24.57
CA GLY A 116 -4.37 6.99 24.59
C GLY A 116 -2.88 6.80 24.30
N THR A 117 -2.42 5.58 24.02
CA THR A 117 -1.02 5.32 23.63
C THR A 117 -0.70 6.06 22.33
N PRO A 118 0.41 6.85 22.26
CA PRO A 118 0.84 7.50 21.03
C PRO A 118 1.05 6.52 19.88
N ALA A 119 0.80 6.94 18.64
CA ALA A 119 0.89 6.07 17.48
C ALA A 119 2.30 5.47 17.29
N SER A 120 3.35 6.24 17.57
CA SER A 120 4.73 5.77 17.49
C SER A 120 5.01 4.62 18.47
N GLU A 121 4.41 4.65 19.67
CA GLU A 121 4.56 3.61 20.67
C GLU A 121 3.65 2.40 20.36
N ASP A 122 2.41 2.63 19.93
CA ASP A 122 1.44 1.57 19.58
C ASP A 122 1.92 0.72 18.40
N PHE A 123 2.43 1.34 17.35
CA PHE A 123 3.01 0.62 16.21
C PHE A 123 4.41 0.06 16.48
N GLY A 124 5.22 0.73 17.32
CA GLY A 124 6.53 0.27 17.75
C GLY A 124 7.44 -0.19 16.60
N ASP A 125 7.97 -1.41 16.71
CA ASP A 125 8.91 -1.99 15.75
C ASP A 125 8.32 -2.23 14.34
N PHE A 126 7.00 -2.08 14.15
CA PHE A 126 6.41 -2.14 12.82
C PHE A 126 6.64 -0.87 11.99
N ILE A 127 7.04 0.23 12.61
CA ILE A 127 7.47 1.44 11.89
C ILE A 127 8.87 1.21 11.33
N VAL A 128 8.95 0.80 10.09
CA VAL A 128 10.22 0.46 9.41
C VAL A 128 10.93 1.66 8.80
N SER A 129 10.25 2.81 8.67
CA SER A 129 10.82 4.08 8.22
C SER A 129 9.93 5.24 8.67
N GLU A 130 10.48 6.45 8.69
CA GLU A 130 9.75 7.67 9.05
C GLU A 130 8.63 8.07 8.05
N CYS A 131 8.61 7.46 6.85
CA CYS A 131 7.59 7.70 5.84
C CYS A 131 6.50 6.60 5.80
N PHE A 132 6.50 5.67 6.76
CA PHE A 132 5.68 4.46 6.69
C PHE A 132 4.71 4.37 7.87
N ILE A 133 3.43 4.14 7.55
CA ILE A 133 2.40 3.83 8.56
C ILE A 133 2.07 2.34 8.45
N PRO A 134 2.32 1.52 9.49
CA PRO A 134 1.95 0.12 9.49
C PRO A 134 0.43 -0.05 9.38
N GLN A 135 -0.01 -0.96 8.51
CA GLN A 135 -1.43 -1.20 8.29
C GLN A 135 -1.82 -2.66 8.49
N ILE A 136 -1.00 -3.59 7.97
CA ILE A 136 -1.30 -5.01 7.97
C ILE A 136 -0.03 -5.84 8.08
N VAL A 137 -0.16 -6.98 8.74
CA VAL A 137 0.84 -8.05 8.70
C VAL A 137 0.32 -9.15 7.79
N TYR A 138 1.14 -9.60 6.85
CA TYR A 138 0.79 -10.69 5.94
C TYR A 138 1.82 -11.80 5.99
N SER A 139 1.44 -12.97 5.51
CA SER A 139 2.35 -14.09 5.32
C SER A 139 2.22 -14.63 3.90
N THR A 140 3.35 -15.10 3.35
CA THR A 140 3.37 -15.75 2.04
C THR A 140 3.43 -17.26 2.24
N THR A 141 2.57 -17.97 1.52
CA THR A 141 2.53 -19.45 1.54
C THR A 141 2.53 -19.97 0.12
N PHE A 142 2.80 -21.26 -0.04
CA PHE A 142 2.69 -21.96 -1.31
C PHE A 142 1.36 -22.68 -1.42
N GLY A 143 0.86 -22.78 -2.65
CA GLY A 143 -0.31 -23.59 -3.00
C GLY A 143 0.03 -24.62 -4.07
N TYR A 144 -0.68 -25.76 -4.09
CA TYR A 144 -0.50 -26.78 -5.11
C TYR A 144 -1.82 -27.44 -5.50
N ARG A 145 -1.87 -27.98 -6.71
CA ARG A 145 -2.99 -28.77 -7.22
C ARG A 145 -2.96 -30.18 -6.62
N LYS A 146 -3.90 -30.47 -5.71
CA LYS A 146 -3.98 -31.78 -5.03
C LYS A 146 -4.19 -32.95 -6.00
N ASP A 147 -4.85 -32.69 -7.12
CA ASP A 147 -5.14 -33.69 -8.16
C ASP A 147 -3.93 -34.00 -9.06
N LEU A 148 -2.84 -33.23 -8.95
CA LEU A 148 -1.62 -33.39 -9.74
C LEU A 148 -0.42 -33.94 -8.94
N VAL A 149 -0.59 -34.18 -7.65
CA VAL A 149 0.48 -34.72 -6.79
C VAL A 149 0.07 -36.06 -6.18
N SER A 150 1.02 -36.97 -6.05
CA SER A 150 0.79 -38.31 -5.51
C SER A 150 0.65 -38.33 -3.99
N ARG A 151 1.17 -37.31 -3.31
CA ARG A 151 1.11 -37.13 -1.85
C ARG A 151 1.03 -35.63 -1.51
N PRO A 152 0.51 -35.26 -0.34
CA PRO A 152 0.52 -33.89 0.10
C PRO A 152 1.94 -33.30 0.18
N MET A 153 2.10 -32.04 -0.27
CA MET A 153 3.29 -31.24 0.02
C MET A 153 3.21 -30.74 1.47
N SER A 154 4.32 -30.82 2.19
CA SER A 154 4.38 -30.48 3.62
C SER A 154 5.31 -29.30 3.94
N SER A 155 6.16 -28.93 3.00
CA SER A 155 7.15 -27.86 3.15
C SER A 155 7.27 -27.08 1.86
N ILE A 156 7.66 -25.80 1.98
CA ILE A 156 8.04 -25.00 0.81
C ILE A 156 9.20 -25.66 0.04
N CYS A 157 10.06 -26.43 0.70
CA CYS A 157 11.18 -27.10 0.06
C CYS A 157 10.75 -28.24 -0.88
N ASP A 158 9.53 -28.73 -0.76
CA ASP A 158 8.98 -29.70 -1.70
C ASP A 158 8.85 -29.15 -3.14
N ILE A 159 8.85 -27.82 -3.30
CA ILE A 159 8.87 -27.19 -4.64
C ILE A 159 10.16 -27.46 -5.41
N PHE A 160 11.26 -27.74 -4.72
CA PHE A 160 12.56 -28.08 -5.31
C PHE A 160 12.75 -29.59 -5.52
N ASP A 161 11.89 -30.45 -4.96
CA ASP A 161 11.93 -31.90 -5.18
C ASP A 161 11.15 -32.27 -6.45
N LEU A 162 11.77 -32.05 -7.61
CA LEU A 162 11.16 -32.33 -8.90
C LEU A 162 10.92 -33.82 -9.15
N LYS A 163 11.60 -34.68 -8.40
CA LYS A 163 11.44 -36.14 -8.51
C LYS A 163 10.16 -36.63 -7.83
N SER A 164 9.92 -36.14 -6.60
CA SER A 164 8.71 -36.53 -5.84
C SER A 164 7.48 -35.72 -6.26
N PHE A 165 7.70 -34.51 -6.72
CA PHE A 165 6.64 -33.58 -7.17
C PHE A 165 6.96 -33.08 -8.59
N PRO A 166 6.76 -33.90 -9.61
CA PRO A 166 7.01 -33.48 -11.00
C PRO A 166 6.02 -32.40 -11.45
N GLY A 167 6.40 -31.62 -12.46
CA GLY A 167 5.54 -30.59 -13.06
C GLY A 167 6.11 -29.17 -12.95
N LYS A 168 5.34 -28.21 -13.42
CA LYS A 168 5.77 -26.80 -13.49
C LYS A 168 5.67 -26.11 -12.13
N ARG A 169 6.54 -25.15 -11.90
CA ARG A 169 6.51 -24.18 -10.78
C ARG A 169 6.09 -22.82 -11.29
N ALA A 170 5.35 -22.11 -10.48
CA ALA A 170 5.03 -20.69 -10.71
C ALA A 170 5.47 -19.91 -9.47
N LEU A 171 6.42 -19.02 -9.66
CA LEU A 171 6.93 -18.12 -8.64
C LEU A 171 6.75 -16.68 -9.12
N GLU A 172 6.54 -15.75 -8.21
CA GLU A 172 6.52 -14.33 -8.55
C GLU A 172 7.92 -13.92 -9.04
N LYS A 173 8.00 -13.12 -10.11
CA LYS A 173 9.29 -12.66 -10.64
C LYS A 173 9.84 -11.50 -9.79
N LYS A 174 10.12 -11.78 -8.52
CA LYS A 174 10.69 -10.86 -7.54
C LYS A 174 11.68 -11.62 -6.65
N PRO A 175 12.68 -10.94 -6.04
CA PRO A 175 13.60 -11.58 -5.10
C PRO A 175 12.90 -12.02 -3.81
N ILE A 176 11.97 -11.20 -3.28
CA ILE A 176 11.26 -11.44 -2.01
C ILE A 176 10.57 -12.79 -2.03
N ASN A 177 10.70 -13.53 -0.96
CA ASN A 177 10.28 -14.92 -0.72
C ASN A 177 11.08 -15.95 -1.52
N ASN A 178 11.42 -15.70 -2.78
CA ASN A 178 12.12 -16.67 -3.61
C ASN A 178 13.54 -16.93 -3.12
N LEU A 179 14.30 -15.88 -2.81
CA LEU A 179 15.68 -16.02 -2.34
C LEU A 179 15.72 -16.61 -0.93
N GLU A 180 14.81 -16.21 -0.06
CA GLU A 180 14.67 -16.75 1.29
C GLU A 180 14.34 -18.24 1.25
N TRP A 181 13.33 -18.65 0.46
CA TRP A 181 12.97 -20.04 0.30
C TRP A 181 14.10 -20.88 -0.29
N ALA A 182 14.79 -20.36 -1.30
CA ALA A 182 15.92 -21.04 -1.90
C ALA A 182 17.01 -21.34 -0.85
N LEU A 183 17.40 -20.34 -0.05
CA LEU A 183 18.42 -20.53 1.00
C LEU A 183 17.95 -21.46 2.12
N ILE A 184 16.72 -21.33 2.59
CA ILE A 184 16.17 -22.24 3.61
C ILE A 184 16.20 -23.68 3.10
N CYS A 185 15.80 -23.88 1.85
CA CYS A 185 15.77 -25.21 1.22
C CYS A 185 17.15 -25.72 0.78
N ASP A 186 18.15 -24.84 0.81
CA ASP A 186 19.57 -25.19 0.65
C ASP A 186 20.31 -25.32 1.99
N GLY A 187 19.55 -25.41 3.11
CA GLY A 187 20.06 -25.72 4.44
C GLY A 187 20.49 -24.52 5.28
N VAL A 188 20.19 -23.28 4.86
CA VAL A 188 20.43 -22.11 5.68
C VAL A 188 19.32 -22.02 6.75
N ALA A 189 19.73 -21.88 8.02
CA ALA A 189 18.77 -21.66 9.10
C ALA A 189 17.98 -20.37 8.89
N PRO A 190 16.65 -20.34 9.14
CA PRO A 190 15.82 -19.14 8.91
C PRO A 190 16.38 -17.86 9.53
N ALA A 191 16.91 -17.93 10.75
CA ALA A 191 17.51 -16.78 11.45
C ALA A 191 18.82 -16.26 10.80
N LYS A 192 19.39 -16.99 9.83
CA LYS A 192 20.63 -16.63 9.14
C LYS A 192 20.44 -16.26 7.67
N VAL A 193 19.21 -16.32 7.18
CA VAL A 193 18.91 -16.06 5.77
C VAL A 193 19.40 -14.66 5.34
N TYR A 194 19.08 -13.65 6.10
CA TYR A 194 19.47 -12.27 5.74
C TYR A 194 20.95 -11.98 5.98
N ASP A 195 21.62 -12.64 6.92
CA ASP A 195 23.09 -12.59 7.05
C ASP A 195 23.75 -13.09 5.76
N VAL A 196 23.21 -14.15 5.18
CA VAL A 196 23.69 -14.75 3.92
C VAL A 196 23.33 -13.86 2.73
N LEU A 197 22.06 -13.41 2.61
CA LEU A 197 21.60 -12.55 1.52
C LEU A 197 22.28 -11.18 1.52
N GLY A 198 22.83 -10.73 2.62
CA GLY A 198 23.65 -9.52 2.71
C GLY A 198 24.98 -9.60 1.96
N THR A 199 25.32 -10.73 1.36
CA THR A 199 26.54 -10.95 0.59
C THR A 199 26.26 -11.34 -0.86
N SER A 200 27.11 -10.94 -1.81
CA SER A 200 27.01 -11.36 -3.21
C SER A 200 27.01 -12.88 -3.35
N ALA A 201 27.92 -13.58 -2.63
CA ALA A 201 27.99 -15.04 -2.65
C ALA A 201 26.70 -15.72 -2.16
N GLY A 202 26.02 -15.13 -1.18
CA GLY A 202 24.75 -15.63 -0.68
C GLY A 202 23.61 -15.44 -1.69
N VAL A 203 23.58 -14.33 -2.39
CA VAL A 203 22.63 -14.10 -3.50
C VAL A 203 22.88 -15.08 -4.63
N ASP A 204 24.13 -15.26 -5.05
CA ASP A 204 24.50 -16.24 -6.08
C ASP A 204 24.10 -17.68 -5.69
N ARG A 205 24.28 -18.05 -4.41
CA ARG A 205 23.86 -19.34 -3.87
C ARG A 205 22.33 -19.53 -3.94
N ALA A 206 21.56 -18.48 -3.59
CA ALA A 206 20.11 -18.53 -3.68
C ALA A 206 19.62 -18.66 -5.13
N LEU A 207 20.22 -17.90 -6.05
CA LEU A 207 19.90 -17.97 -7.48
C LEU A 207 20.26 -19.37 -8.06
N ALA A 208 21.44 -19.91 -7.73
CA ALA A 208 21.82 -21.26 -8.13
C ALA A 208 20.84 -22.33 -7.66
N LYS A 209 20.27 -22.16 -6.46
CA LYS A 209 19.23 -23.04 -5.93
C LYS A 209 17.90 -22.91 -6.69
N LEU A 210 17.54 -21.71 -7.14
CA LEU A 210 16.34 -21.48 -7.94
C LEU A 210 16.44 -22.06 -9.36
N ASP A 211 17.65 -22.21 -9.89
CA ASP A 211 17.93 -22.76 -11.22
C ASP A 211 17.88 -24.31 -11.27
N THR A 212 17.69 -25.01 -10.12
CA THR A 212 17.62 -26.47 -10.05
C THR A 212 16.22 -27.00 -10.29
#